data_b71f5c21f2837447a67db65001582178
#
_entry.id   b71f5c21f2837447a67db65001582178
#
_cell.length_a   1.000
_cell.length_b   1.000
_cell.length_c   1.000
_cell.angle_alpha   90.00
_cell.angle_beta   90.00
_cell.angle_gamma   90.00
#
_symmetry.space_group_name_H-M   'P 1'
#
loop_
_entity.id
_entity.type
_entity.pdbx_description
1 polymer ?
#
loop_
_entity_poly.entity_id
_entity_poly.type
_entity_poly.pdbx_seq_one_letter_code
_entity_poly.pdbx_strand_id
1 'polypeptide(L)'
;FVGAVIDEKSFKKISEYLDDARANAKIVSGGVAKGDEGYFVKPTLVQAKEPRYRLLCEEIFGPVVTAYVYDDDKWTETLEIVDTTSPYALTGAVFANDRGAVREAAMALRNAAGNFYVNDKPTGAVVGQQPFGGARASGTNDKAGSKLNLVRWVSARSIKETFSPPRDYKYPFMAEE
;
A
#
# COMPACT_ATOMS: atom_id res chain seq x y z
N PHE A 1 24.34 -4.54 -6.79
CA PHE A 1 23.01 -5.17 -6.76
C PHE A 1 21.91 -4.14 -6.97
N VAL A 2 22.01 -2.96 -6.35
CA VAL A 2 21.06 -1.85 -6.50
C VAL A 2 21.63 -0.82 -7.48
N GLY A 3 20.86 -0.43 -8.49
CA GLY A 3 21.21 0.61 -9.45
C GLY A 3 21.17 2.02 -8.87
N ALA A 4 21.58 3.00 -9.67
CA ALA A 4 21.42 4.40 -9.35
C ALA A 4 19.93 4.80 -9.27
N VAL A 5 19.62 5.85 -8.50
CA VAL A 5 18.29 6.46 -8.53
C VAL A 5 18.09 7.24 -9.83
N ILE A 6 16.83 7.55 -10.17
CA ILE A 6 16.43 7.94 -11.53
C ILE A 6 17.11 9.23 -12.04
N ASP A 7 17.32 10.22 -11.18
CA ASP A 7 17.89 11.52 -11.56
C ASP A 7 18.54 12.25 -10.38
N GLU A 8 19.12 13.42 -10.67
CA GLU A 8 19.75 14.30 -9.68
C GLU A 8 18.76 14.80 -8.64
N LYS A 9 17.51 15.09 -9.03
CA LYS A 9 16.48 15.58 -8.12
C LYS A 9 16.12 14.54 -7.08
N SER A 10 15.95 13.29 -7.53
CA SER A 10 15.72 12.14 -6.64
C SER A 10 16.90 11.91 -5.71
N PHE A 11 18.12 11.98 -6.23
CA PHE A 11 19.35 11.84 -5.45
C PHE A 11 19.45 12.92 -4.35
N LYS A 12 19.22 14.19 -4.67
CA LYS A 12 19.20 15.29 -3.70
C LYS A 12 18.14 15.10 -2.63
N LYS A 13 16.90 14.79 -3.05
CA LYS A 13 15.79 14.50 -2.12
C LYS A 13 16.16 13.40 -1.14
N ILE A 14 16.69 12.28 -1.63
CA ILE A 14 17.05 11.15 -0.76
C ILE A 14 18.22 11.50 0.16
N SER A 15 19.19 12.28 -0.32
CA SER A 15 20.30 12.76 0.52
C SER A 15 19.79 13.60 1.69
N GLU A 16 18.82 14.49 1.47
CA GLU A 16 18.17 15.27 2.54
C GLU A 16 17.49 14.39 3.60
N TYR A 17 16.80 13.30 3.18
CA TYR A 17 16.26 12.34 4.13
C TYR A 17 17.32 11.58 4.91
N LEU A 18 18.46 11.27 4.29
CA LEU A 18 19.58 10.65 5.00
C LEU A 18 20.24 11.62 6.00
N ASP A 19 20.31 12.91 5.69
CA ASP A 19 20.80 13.93 6.62
C ASP A 19 19.86 14.11 7.80
N ASP A 20 18.55 14.15 7.54
CA ASP A 20 17.53 14.13 8.60
C ASP A 20 17.66 12.88 9.49
N ALA A 21 17.83 11.71 8.88
CA ALA A 21 17.99 10.46 9.62
C ALA A 21 19.26 10.44 10.51
N ARG A 22 20.37 11.04 10.06
CA ARG A 22 21.59 11.17 10.88
C ARG A 22 21.36 12.05 12.10
N ALA A 23 20.56 13.11 11.95
CA ALA A 23 20.28 14.04 13.03
C ALA A 23 19.23 13.52 14.03
N ASN A 24 18.18 12.86 13.56
CA ASN A 24 16.95 12.62 14.34
C ASN A 24 16.64 11.15 14.60
N ALA A 25 17.30 10.20 13.91
CA ALA A 25 17.05 8.77 14.03
C ALA A 25 18.36 7.99 14.27
N LYS A 26 18.30 6.66 14.14
CA LYS A 26 19.48 5.81 14.18
C LYS A 26 19.67 5.13 12.84
N ILE A 27 20.76 5.42 12.13
CA ILE A 27 21.15 4.65 10.95
C ILE A 27 21.75 3.32 11.42
N VAL A 28 21.08 2.23 11.10
CA VAL A 28 21.52 0.87 11.47
C VAL A 28 22.51 0.34 10.45
N SER A 29 22.30 0.65 9.16
CA SER A 29 23.15 0.24 8.05
C SER A 29 23.01 1.19 6.88
N GLY A 30 24.03 1.32 6.05
CA GLY A 30 24.02 2.19 4.86
C GLY A 30 24.30 3.66 5.19
N GLY A 31 23.39 4.55 4.83
CA GLY A 31 23.48 5.99 5.10
C GLY A 31 24.46 6.74 4.20
N VAL A 32 24.84 6.22 3.05
CA VAL A 32 25.81 6.85 2.14
C VAL A 32 25.15 7.10 0.80
N ALA A 33 25.26 8.35 0.34
CA ALA A 33 24.93 8.76 -1.02
C ALA A 33 26.20 9.29 -1.70
N LYS A 34 26.49 8.83 -2.92
CA LYS A 34 27.66 9.24 -3.72
C LYS A 34 27.18 9.65 -5.11
N GLY A 35 27.49 10.88 -5.50
CA GLY A 35 27.07 11.49 -6.76
C GLY A 35 28.18 11.70 -7.79
N ASP A 36 29.42 11.34 -7.49
CA ASP A 36 30.63 11.58 -8.30
C ASP A 36 30.73 10.70 -9.55
N GLU A 37 30.24 9.46 -9.49
CA GLU A 37 30.20 8.52 -10.61
C GLU A 37 28.79 8.22 -11.12
N GLY A 38 27.75 8.78 -10.46
CA GLY A 38 26.34 8.55 -10.72
C GLY A 38 25.52 8.71 -9.45
N TYR A 39 24.21 8.69 -9.59
CA TYR A 39 23.28 8.94 -8.49
C TYR A 39 23.08 7.70 -7.60
N PHE A 40 24.15 7.22 -6.98
CA PHE A 40 24.13 6.01 -6.17
C PHE A 40 23.81 6.31 -4.71
N VAL A 41 22.77 5.66 -4.19
CA VAL A 41 22.42 5.66 -2.78
C VAL A 41 22.57 4.23 -2.25
N LYS A 42 23.40 4.07 -1.22
CA LYS A 42 23.59 2.76 -0.59
C LYS A 42 22.30 2.33 0.12
N PRO A 43 21.84 1.08 -0.04
CA PRO A 43 20.71 0.57 0.73
C PRO A 43 20.86 0.89 2.21
N THR A 44 19.86 1.52 2.78
CA THR A 44 19.92 2.10 4.12
C THR A 44 18.78 1.59 4.98
N LEU A 45 19.10 1.18 6.20
CA LEU A 45 18.13 0.86 7.25
C LEU A 45 18.23 1.92 8.34
N VAL A 46 17.10 2.56 8.62
CA VAL A 46 16.92 3.57 9.66
C VAL A 46 15.99 3.04 10.74
N GLN A 47 16.32 3.23 12.01
CA GLN A 47 15.44 2.99 13.13
C GLN A 47 14.91 4.32 13.66
N ALA A 48 13.61 4.53 13.53
CA ALA A 48 12.90 5.69 14.05
C ALA A 48 12.74 5.61 15.58
N LYS A 49 12.74 6.75 16.24
CA LYS A 49 12.49 6.86 17.71
C LYS A 49 10.99 6.97 18.01
N GLU A 50 10.21 7.41 17.04
CA GLU A 50 8.77 7.64 17.19
C GLU A 50 8.01 7.14 15.95
N PRO A 51 6.72 6.74 16.10
CA PRO A 51 5.98 6.06 15.03
C PRO A 51 5.54 7.00 13.90
N ARG A 52 5.54 8.31 14.13
CA ARG A 52 5.17 9.31 13.11
C ARG A 52 6.37 10.10 12.60
N TYR A 53 7.55 9.50 12.68
CA TYR A 53 8.75 10.09 12.13
C TYR A 53 8.60 10.30 10.62
N ARG A 54 9.12 11.41 10.12
CA ARG A 54 8.99 11.85 8.72
C ARG A 54 9.24 10.73 7.69
N LEU A 55 10.28 9.92 7.90
CA LEU A 55 10.65 8.84 6.98
C LEU A 55 9.65 7.66 6.98
N LEU A 56 8.74 7.57 7.96
CA LEU A 56 7.63 6.62 7.96
C LEU A 56 6.36 7.19 7.31
N CYS A 57 6.23 8.52 7.25
CA CYS A 57 5.04 9.20 6.76
C CYS A 57 5.12 9.55 5.28
N GLU A 58 6.31 9.89 4.79
CA GLU A 58 6.53 10.43 3.45
C GLU A 58 7.08 9.37 2.50
N GLU A 59 6.70 9.46 1.22
CA GLU A 59 7.23 8.60 0.17
C GLU A 59 8.62 9.09 -0.27
N ILE A 60 9.66 8.33 0.07
CA ILE A 60 11.04 8.64 -0.27
C ILE A 60 11.35 8.29 -1.74
N PHE A 61 10.86 7.16 -2.20
CA PHE A 61 11.07 6.59 -3.53
C PHE A 61 12.54 6.27 -3.82
N GLY A 62 13.19 5.60 -2.86
CA GLY A 62 14.62 5.24 -2.92
C GLY A 62 14.95 4.07 -1.99
N PRO A 63 16.22 3.61 -1.96
CA PRO A 63 16.64 2.43 -1.22
C PRO A 63 16.82 2.72 0.29
N VAL A 64 15.79 3.29 0.93
CA VAL A 64 15.77 3.61 2.36
C VAL A 64 14.57 2.92 2.99
N VAL A 65 14.83 2.07 3.97
CA VAL A 65 13.82 1.39 4.79
C VAL A 65 13.87 1.97 6.19
N THR A 66 12.72 2.37 6.72
CA THR A 66 12.61 2.87 8.09
C THR A 66 11.80 1.90 8.93
N ALA A 67 12.35 1.51 10.06
CA ALA A 67 11.73 0.63 11.04
C ALA A 67 11.38 1.40 12.32
N TYR A 68 10.25 1.09 12.90
CA TYR A 68 9.86 1.50 14.24
C TYR A 68 9.67 0.24 15.10
N VAL A 69 10.28 0.22 16.27
CA VAL A 69 10.15 -0.90 17.23
C VAL A 69 9.12 -0.48 18.27
N TYR A 70 8.10 -1.32 18.45
CA TYR A 70 7.04 -1.12 19.43
C TYR A 70 7.07 -2.21 20.52
N ASP A 71 6.48 -1.93 21.66
CA ASP A 71 6.38 -2.88 22.78
C ASP A 71 5.32 -3.94 22.49
N ASP A 72 5.54 -5.17 22.94
CA ASP A 72 4.66 -6.32 22.64
C ASP A 72 3.20 -6.11 23.09
N ASP A 73 2.97 -5.34 24.15
CA ASP A 73 1.64 -4.99 24.67
C ASP A 73 0.94 -3.89 23.85
N LYS A 74 1.62 -3.28 22.86
CA LYS A 74 1.13 -2.20 21.99
C LYS A 74 0.64 -2.66 20.63
N TRP A 75 0.32 -3.93 20.46
CA TRP A 75 -0.07 -4.50 19.17
C TRP A 75 -1.26 -3.77 18.53
N THR A 76 -2.38 -3.63 19.22
CA THR A 76 -3.59 -3.01 18.70
C THR A 76 -3.37 -1.53 18.37
N GLU A 77 -2.69 -0.79 19.25
CA GLU A 77 -2.31 0.61 19.02
C GLU A 77 -1.38 0.74 17.78
N THR A 78 -0.46 -0.20 17.62
CA THR A 78 0.45 -0.21 16.47
C THR A 78 -0.29 -0.45 15.16
N LEU A 79 -1.31 -1.30 15.12
CA LEU A 79 -2.15 -1.48 13.94
C LEU A 79 -2.88 -0.17 13.55
N GLU A 80 -3.36 0.59 14.52
CA GLU A 80 -3.96 1.91 14.27
C GLU A 80 -2.92 2.92 13.74
N ILE A 81 -1.72 2.93 14.31
CA ILE A 81 -0.60 3.73 13.81
C ILE A 81 -0.29 3.37 12.35
N VAL A 82 -0.16 2.09 12.02
CA VAL A 82 0.11 1.63 10.65
C VAL A 82 -0.99 2.10 9.68
N ASP A 83 -2.26 2.00 10.09
CA ASP A 83 -3.39 2.42 9.24
C ASP A 83 -3.40 3.93 8.96
N THR A 84 -2.92 4.74 9.91
CA THR A 84 -3.07 6.21 9.89
C THR A 84 -1.80 7.00 9.60
N THR A 85 -0.63 6.36 9.54
CA THR A 85 0.67 7.06 9.41
C THR A 85 0.87 7.68 8.03
N SER A 86 0.36 7.07 6.97
CA SER A 86 0.53 7.54 5.60
C SER A 86 -0.80 7.63 4.85
N PRO A 87 -0.96 8.58 3.93
CA PRO A 87 -2.13 8.65 3.05
C PRO A 87 -2.13 7.55 1.97
N TYR A 88 -1.03 6.84 1.79
CA TYR A 88 -0.90 5.78 0.79
C TYR A 88 -1.43 4.44 1.28
N ALA A 89 -1.91 3.61 0.34
CA ALA A 89 -2.42 2.27 0.62
C ALA A 89 -2.15 1.34 -0.58
N LEU A 90 -0.90 1.24 -1.00
CA LEU A 90 -0.51 0.42 -2.16
C LEU A 90 -0.32 -1.03 -1.76
N THR A 91 0.69 -1.31 -0.96
CA THR A 91 1.03 -2.65 -0.47
C THR A 91 1.23 -2.64 1.03
N GLY A 92 0.92 -3.75 1.67
CA GLY A 92 1.19 -4.00 3.07
C GLY A 92 1.44 -5.48 3.32
N ALA A 93 2.11 -5.81 4.42
CA ALA A 93 2.36 -7.19 4.81
C ALA A 93 2.31 -7.37 6.32
N VAL A 94 1.92 -8.56 6.75
CA VAL A 94 2.06 -9.03 8.12
C VAL A 94 2.88 -10.32 8.15
N PHE A 95 3.82 -10.38 9.06
CA PHE A 95 4.63 -11.57 9.34
C PHE A 95 4.30 -12.05 10.74
N ALA A 96 3.60 -13.16 10.87
CA ALA A 96 3.22 -13.73 12.16
C ALA A 96 2.95 -15.24 12.03
N ASN A 97 3.32 -15.99 13.07
CA ASN A 97 2.98 -17.41 13.20
C ASN A 97 1.58 -17.58 13.80
N ASP A 98 1.16 -16.67 14.68
CA ASP A 98 -0.17 -16.71 15.29
C ASP A 98 -1.24 -16.31 14.27
N ARG A 99 -2.18 -17.23 14.01
CA ARG A 99 -3.32 -17.01 13.09
C ARG A 99 -4.32 -16.00 13.63
N GLY A 100 -4.40 -15.83 14.95
CA GLY A 100 -5.20 -14.77 15.59
C GLY A 100 -4.67 -13.40 15.22
N ALA A 101 -3.36 -13.17 15.40
CA ALA A 101 -2.69 -11.93 15.04
C ALA A 101 -2.80 -11.62 13.53
N VAL A 102 -2.66 -12.63 12.66
CA VAL A 102 -2.86 -12.45 11.20
C VAL A 102 -4.27 -11.97 10.89
N ARG A 103 -5.29 -12.56 11.51
CA ARG A 103 -6.69 -12.18 11.29
C ARG A 103 -6.97 -10.77 11.81
N GLU A 104 -6.47 -10.43 12.98
CA GLU A 104 -6.62 -9.10 13.58
C GLU A 104 -5.98 -8.03 12.70
N ALA A 105 -4.72 -8.24 12.27
CA ALA A 105 -4.04 -7.35 11.34
C ALA A 105 -4.79 -7.19 10.01
N ALA A 106 -5.28 -8.29 9.41
CA ALA A 106 -6.02 -8.25 8.17
C ALA A 106 -7.34 -7.46 8.29
N MET A 107 -8.01 -7.52 9.43
CA MET A 107 -9.24 -6.77 9.69
C MET A 107 -8.95 -5.29 9.98
N ALA A 108 -7.98 -5.00 10.82
CA ALA A 108 -7.60 -3.62 11.18
C ALA A 108 -7.07 -2.86 9.94
N LEU A 109 -6.23 -3.52 9.14
CA LEU A 109 -5.54 -2.91 8.00
C LEU A 109 -6.26 -3.13 6.65
N ARG A 110 -7.54 -3.54 6.64
CA ARG A 110 -8.29 -3.83 5.40
C ARG A 110 -8.32 -2.69 4.38
N ASN A 111 -8.17 -1.45 4.83
CA ASN A 111 -8.14 -0.25 3.99
C ASN A 111 -6.73 0.37 3.86
N ALA A 112 -5.72 -0.22 4.49
CA ALA A 112 -4.35 0.29 4.50
C ALA A 112 -3.48 -0.24 3.36
N ALA A 113 -3.97 -1.23 2.60
CA ALA A 113 -3.25 -1.78 1.46
C ALA A 113 -4.20 -2.33 0.40
N GLY A 114 -3.98 -1.99 -0.85
CA GLY A 114 -4.67 -2.61 -1.97
C GLY A 114 -4.21 -4.05 -2.21
N ASN A 115 -2.92 -4.32 -2.01
CA ASN A 115 -2.34 -5.66 -1.98
C ASN A 115 -1.81 -5.96 -0.58
N PHE A 116 -2.40 -6.93 0.09
CA PHE A 116 -2.05 -7.33 1.45
C PHE A 116 -1.45 -8.74 1.45
N TYR A 117 -0.25 -8.89 2.02
CA TYR A 117 0.53 -10.11 2.01
C TYR A 117 0.67 -10.68 3.42
N VAL A 118 0.62 -12.00 3.53
CA VAL A 118 0.78 -12.71 4.82
C VAL A 118 1.97 -13.66 4.71
N ASN A 119 3.00 -13.44 5.51
CA ASN A 119 4.23 -14.24 5.52
C ASN A 119 4.86 -14.41 4.13
N ASP A 120 4.74 -13.38 3.30
CA ASP A 120 5.23 -13.37 1.93
C ASP A 120 5.94 -12.06 1.64
N LYS A 121 6.56 -11.97 0.48
CA LYS A 121 7.21 -10.78 -0.04
C LYS A 121 6.24 -9.58 0.00
N PRO A 122 6.61 -8.47 0.66
CA PRO A 122 5.66 -7.41 1.00
C PRO A 122 5.21 -6.54 -0.18
N THR A 123 5.73 -6.79 -1.37
CA THR A 123 5.39 -6.05 -2.59
C THR A 123 5.78 -6.85 -3.84
N GLY A 124 5.48 -6.34 -5.04
CA GLY A 124 5.85 -6.96 -6.29
C GLY A 124 4.87 -8.06 -6.70
N ALA A 125 3.64 -7.66 -7.06
CA ALA A 125 2.65 -8.56 -7.60
C ALA A 125 3.17 -9.29 -8.84
N VAL A 126 2.95 -10.59 -8.89
CA VAL A 126 3.33 -11.44 -10.02
C VAL A 126 2.14 -11.59 -10.95
N VAL A 127 2.33 -11.26 -12.22
CA VAL A 127 1.29 -11.38 -13.24
C VAL A 127 0.75 -12.82 -13.30
N GLY A 128 -0.58 -12.94 -13.25
CA GLY A 128 -1.27 -14.23 -13.24
C GLY A 128 -1.45 -14.86 -11.84
N GLN A 129 -0.78 -14.35 -10.79
CA GLN A 129 -0.97 -14.81 -9.42
C GLN A 129 -1.90 -13.89 -8.63
N GLN A 130 -1.63 -12.58 -8.64
CA GLN A 130 -2.50 -11.59 -8.03
C GLN A 130 -2.57 -10.31 -8.88
N PRO A 131 -3.75 -9.68 -8.97
CA PRO A 131 -3.87 -8.36 -9.59
C PRO A 131 -3.27 -7.30 -8.69
N PHE A 132 -2.84 -6.17 -9.27
CA PHE A 132 -2.16 -5.11 -8.57
C PHE A 132 -2.94 -3.79 -8.59
N GLY A 133 -3.03 -3.15 -7.45
CA GLY A 133 -3.64 -1.82 -7.32
C GLY A 133 -3.65 -1.35 -5.88
N GLY A 134 -3.58 -0.03 -5.70
CA GLY A 134 -3.61 0.65 -4.43
C GLY A 134 -4.85 1.49 -4.24
N ALA A 135 -5.24 1.67 -2.99
CA ALA A 135 -6.33 2.54 -2.55
C ALA A 135 -5.79 3.87 -1.98
N ARG A 136 -6.66 4.72 -1.48
CA ARG A 136 -6.34 6.05 -0.93
C ARG A 136 -5.54 6.88 -1.93
N ALA A 137 -4.46 7.53 -1.52
CA ALA A 137 -3.58 8.30 -2.40
C ALA A 137 -2.74 7.45 -3.37
N SER A 138 -2.75 6.13 -3.24
CA SER A 138 -2.03 5.23 -4.15
C SER A 138 -2.77 4.88 -5.44
N GLY A 139 -4.05 5.26 -5.58
CA GLY A 139 -4.78 5.10 -6.82
C GLY A 139 -6.23 4.64 -6.65
N THR A 140 -6.82 4.18 -7.76
CA THR A 140 -8.24 3.80 -7.85
C THR A 140 -8.51 2.33 -7.49
N ASN A 141 -7.46 1.57 -7.20
CA ASN A 141 -7.52 0.15 -6.85
C ASN A 141 -8.19 -0.74 -7.91
N ASP A 142 -8.04 -0.41 -9.19
CA ASP A 142 -8.71 -1.09 -10.30
C ASP A 142 -8.18 -2.49 -10.62
N LYS A 143 -7.20 -2.97 -9.84
CA LYS A 143 -6.67 -4.34 -9.96
C LYS A 143 -6.15 -4.68 -11.36
N ALA A 144 -5.10 -3.94 -11.78
CA ALA A 144 -4.38 -4.23 -13.02
C ALA A 144 -3.95 -5.71 -13.07
N GLY A 145 -4.10 -6.34 -14.23
CA GLY A 145 -3.88 -7.77 -14.40
C GLY A 145 -5.10 -8.65 -14.07
N SER A 146 -6.29 -8.04 -13.86
CA SER A 146 -7.56 -8.76 -13.71
C SER A 146 -8.65 -8.19 -14.61
N LYS A 147 -9.72 -8.97 -14.81
CA LYS A 147 -10.91 -8.52 -15.53
C LYS A 147 -11.60 -7.31 -14.88
N LEU A 148 -11.39 -7.07 -13.59
CA LEU A 148 -11.96 -5.91 -12.89
C LEU A 148 -11.42 -4.59 -13.45
N ASN A 149 -10.16 -4.56 -13.89
CA ASN A 149 -9.60 -3.39 -14.54
C ASN A 149 -10.33 -3.03 -15.85
N LEU A 150 -10.80 -4.02 -16.59
CA LEU A 150 -11.47 -3.81 -17.88
C LEU A 150 -12.81 -3.07 -17.75
N VAL A 151 -13.48 -3.17 -16.59
CA VAL A 151 -14.75 -2.48 -16.32
C VAL A 151 -14.60 -0.95 -16.45
N ARG A 152 -13.43 -0.40 -16.22
CA ARG A 152 -13.13 1.02 -16.42
C ARG A 152 -13.20 1.48 -17.89
N TRP A 153 -13.00 0.56 -18.80
CA TRP A 153 -12.84 0.83 -20.23
C TRP A 153 -14.09 0.55 -21.05
N VAL A 154 -15.17 0.07 -20.39
CA VAL A 154 -16.43 -0.28 -21.05
C VAL A 154 -17.60 0.45 -20.41
N SER A 155 -18.63 0.70 -21.25
CA SER A 155 -19.92 1.19 -20.79
C SER A 155 -20.92 0.04 -20.80
N ALA A 156 -21.37 -0.39 -19.64
CA ALA A 156 -22.33 -1.46 -19.53
C ALA A 156 -23.72 -1.01 -20.03
N ARG A 157 -24.37 -1.85 -20.84
CA ARG A 157 -25.73 -1.66 -21.30
C ARG A 157 -26.57 -2.85 -20.97
N SER A 158 -27.71 -2.63 -20.30
CA SER A 158 -28.72 -3.66 -20.05
C SER A 158 -29.86 -3.51 -21.06
N ILE A 159 -30.28 -4.61 -21.65
CA ILE A 159 -31.45 -4.67 -22.54
C ILE A 159 -32.43 -5.65 -21.90
N LYS A 160 -33.67 -5.19 -21.68
CA LYS A 160 -34.78 -6.03 -21.26
C LYS A 160 -35.83 -5.99 -22.36
N GLU A 161 -36.20 -7.13 -22.87
CA GLU A 161 -37.26 -7.31 -23.85
C GLU A 161 -38.38 -8.15 -23.23
N THR A 162 -39.64 -7.74 -23.42
CA THR A 162 -40.81 -8.47 -22.96
C THR A 162 -41.70 -8.81 -24.14
N PHE A 163 -41.82 -10.07 -24.47
CA PHE A 163 -42.62 -10.54 -25.60
C PHE A 163 -44.15 -10.43 -25.36
N SER A 164 -44.56 -10.41 -24.08
CA SER A 164 -45.93 -10.13 -23.67
C SER A 164 -45.95 -8.89 -22.79
N PRO A 165 -46.19 -7.70 -23.36
CA PRO A 165 -46.18 -6.45 -22.58
C PRO A 165 -47.18 -6.47 -21.43
N PRO A 166 -46.83 -5.95 -20.27
CA PRO A 166 -47.75 -5.85 -19.14
C PRO A 166 -48.97 -4.99 -19.51
N ARG A 167 -50.14 -5.41 -19.11
CA ARG A 167 -51.39 -4.67 -19.35
C ARG A 167 -51.93 -3.99 -18.09
N ASP A 168 -51.30 -4.23 -16.96
CA ASP A 168 -51.62 -3.64 -15.68
C ASP A 168 -50.37 -2.89 -15.13
N TYR A 169 -50.62 -1.76 -14.51
CA TYR A 169 -49.55 -0.98 -13.84
C TYR A 169 -49.15 -1.55 -12.49
N LYS A 170 -49.98 -2.41 -11.91
CA LYS A 170 -49.74 -3.04 -10.60
C LYS A 170 -48.62 -4.08 -10.69
N TYR A 171 -47.76 -4.06 -9.69
CA TYR A 171 -46.85 -5.17 -9.47
C TYR A 171 -47.56 -6.35 -8.81
N PRO A 172 -47.05 -7.59 -8.96
CA PRO A 172 -47.69 -8.77 -8.38
C PRO A 172 -47.98 -8.69 -6.89
N PHE A 173 -47.13 -8.00 -6.11
CA PHE A 173 -47.32 -7.80 -4.68
C PHE A 173 -48.47 -6.81 -4.34
N MET A 174 -48.98 -6.07 -5.30
CA MET A 174 -50.12 -5.16 -5.16
C MET A 174 -51.46 -5.83 -5.51
N ALA A 175 -51.44 -7.11 -5.93
CA ALA A 175 -52.67 -7.86 -6.14
C ALA A 175 -53.33 -8.09 -4.77
N GLU A 176 -54.64 -7.78 -4.67
CA GLU A 176 -55.46 -8.21 -3.54
C GLU A 176 -55.55 -9.72 -3.55
N GLU A 177 -55.42 -10.38 -2.37
CA GLU A 177 -55.58 -11.83 -2.21
C GLU A 177 -56.98 -12.28 -2.55
#